data_2cd661c4688e13ec01947b5c5384e648
#
_entry.id   2cd661c4688e13ec01947b5c5384e648
#
_cell.length_a   1.000
_cell.length_b   1.000
_cell.length_c   1.000
_cell.angle_alpha   90.00
_cell.angle_beta   90.00
_cell.angle_gamma   90.00
#
_symmetry.space_group_name_H-M   'P 1'
#
loop_
_entity.id
_entity.type
_entity.pdbx_description
1 polymer ?
#
loop_
_entity_poly.entity_id
_entity_poly.type
_entity_poly.pdbx_seq_one_letter_code
_entity_poly.pdbx_strand_id
1 'polypeptide(L)'
;MLARLFGSGKFSAFDSRSLGFLKDLGITHIWYTGVIRHSSGKDYVKGDIGSPYSIADYYDVNPYLANKEEDRMAEFERLINRTHKAGLKVILDLIPNHVSPDYSDAHGGIPTLGRHDYDWTDTDKIDYSDRRSWDALQDIVSFWCSKGVDGFRCDMVELVPVRFFAEMIQRTRKDYPDTVFIGECYDFSNYATYLNQGHFDYLYDKSGMYDTLRGVVAGDRPASDITANWQKLGPLQGRMLNFLENHDEQRISSPWFAGSAKRGYCALAVSALFFPAPFMLYFGQEIGEAALDGHQGRTSIFDDAAHIRPYGKLGAYQSEVLERYREVLHLAGELEGAANFDLCYCQKQQDGFDSAKHFAFLRYREDCGVLVACNFSSADARIRLRIPSEAPQLFGAEVEVDIPAWDFVVLRK
;
A
#
# COMPACT_ATOMS: atom_id res chain seq x y z
N MET A 1 -3.35 0.94 7.20
CA MET A 1 -4.45 0.40 8.07
C MET A 1 -5.10 1.58 8.78
N LEU A 2 -6.37 1.87 8.51
CA LEU A 2 -7.09 2.98 9.15
C LEU A 2 -7.39 2.58 10.61
N ALA A 3 -6.65 3.17 11.55
CA ALA A 3 -6.59 2.71 12.94
C ALA A 3 -7.96 2.68 13.65
N ARG A 4 -8.81 3.68 13.40
CA ARG A 4 -10.13 3.77 14.02
C ARG A 4 -11.13 2.68 13.58
N LEU A 5 -10.93 2.07 12.42
CA LEU A 5 -11.81 1.01 11.90
C LEU A 5 -11.29 -0.39 12.18
N PHE A 6 -10.11 -0.53 12.78
CA PHE A 6 -9.55 -1.84 13.11
C PHE A 6 -10.00 -2.30 14.50
N GLY A 7 -10.58 -3.49 14.57
CA GLY A 7 -10.93 -4.13 15.84
C GLY A 7 -11.98 -3.38 16.64
N SER A 8 -11.60 -2.68 17.69
CA SER A 8 -12.45 -1.80 18.51
C SER A 8 -12.30 -0.31 18.18
N GLY A 9 -11.48 0.03 17.20
CA GLY A 9 -11.13 1.42 16.90
C GLY A 9 -10.21 2.09 17.92
N LYS A 10 -9.60 1.32 18.81
CA LYS A 10 -8.71 1.82 19.86
C LYS A 10 -7.29 1.30 19.69
N PHE A 11 -6.30 2.00 20.22
CA PHE A 11 -4.91 1.52 20.28
C PHE A 11 -4.78 0.13 20.94
N SER A 12 -5.68 -0.19 21.85
CA SER A 12 -5.74 -1.49 22.51
C SER A 12 -6.23 -2.63 21.63
N ALA A 13 -6.86 -2.35 20.47
CA ALA A 13 -7.24 -3.35 19.48
C ALA A 13 -6.03 -4.04 18.84
N PHE A 14 -4.90 -3.34 18.80
CA PHE A 14 -3.61 -3.87 18.34
C PHE A 14 -2.89 -4.59 19.49
N ASP A 15 -3.50 -5.64 19.96
CA ASP A 15 -2.98 -6.52 21.01
C ASP A 15 -2.04 -7.60 20.47
N SER A 16 -1.53 -8.48 21.31
CA SER A 16 -0.63 -9.57 20.91
C SER A 16 -1.27 -10.54 19.92
N ARG A 17 -2.59 -10.74 19.98
CA ARG A 17 -3.31 -11.63 19.08
C ARG A 17 -3.41 -11.02 17.67
N SER A 18 -3.83 -9.76 17.57
CA SER A 18 -3.96 -9.08 16.30
C SER A 18 -2.61 -8.81 15.63
N LEU A 19 -1.60 -8.40 16.40
CA LEU A 19 -0.25 -8.22 15.89
C LEU A 19 0.41 -9.54 15.49
N GLY A 20 0.20 -10.61 16.26
CA GLY A 20 0.62 -11.98 15.93
C GLY A 20 -0.02 -12.45 14.63
N PHE A 21 -1.34 -12.27 14.45
CA PHE A 21 -2.03 -12.57 13.19
C PHE A 21 -1.40 -11.86 11.98
N LEU A 22 -1.11 -10.57 12.09
CA LEU A 22 -0.48 -9.81 11.02
C LEU A 22 0.95 -10.31 10.73
N LYS A 23 1.71 -10.63 11.77
CA LYS A 23 3.04 -11.23 11.60
C LYS A 23 2.99 -12.59 10.92
N ASP A 24 2.06 -13.46 11.34
CA ASP A 24 1.86 -14.77 10.77
C ASP A 24 1.36 -14.72 9.32
N LEU A 25 0.72 -13.62 8.93
CA LEU A 25 0.32 -13.36 7.54
C LEU A 25 1.50 -12.91 6.65
N GLY A 26 2.69 -12.70 7.22
CA GLY A 26 3.88 -12.27 6.48
C GLY A 26 4.08 -10.74 6.45
N ILE A 27 3.29 -9.97 7.19
CA ILE A 27 3.46 -8.51 7.27
C ILE A 27 4.76 -8.18 8.00
N THR A 28 5.47 -7.16 7.51
CA THR A 28 6.71 -6.64 8.10
C THR A 28 6.55 -5.25 8.71
N HIS A 29 5.69 -4.43 8.12
CA HIS A 29 5.45 -3.04 8.52
C HIS A 29 3.94 -2.80 8.66
N ILE A 30 3.55 -2.00 9.64
CA ILE A 30 2.17 -1.52 9.78
C ILE A 30 2.17 -0.01 9.61
N TRP A 31 1.50 0.46 8.57
CA TRP A 31 1.17 1.86 8.43
C TRP A 31 -0.15 2.14 9.14
N TYR A 32 -0.04 2.83 10.29
CA TYR A 32 -1.17 3.28 11.11
C TYR A 32 -1.70 4.62 10.60
N THR A 33 -2.72 4.57 9.74
CA THR A 33 -3.37 5.75 9.18
C THR A 33 -4.34 6.38 10.17
N GLY A 34 -4.38 7.73 10.20
CA GLY A 34 -5.33 8.49 11.01
C GLY A 34 -5.00 8.51 12.50
N VAL A 35 -3.73 8.33 12.86
CA VAL A 35 -3.26 8.37 14.25
C VAL A 35 -2.98 9.79 14.71
N ILE A 36 -2.30 10.59 13.91
CA ILE A 36 -1.94 11.98 14.25
C ILE A 36 -3.21 12.81 14.39
N ARG A 37 -3.23 13.73 15.35
CA ARG A 37 -4.39 14.56 15.70
C ARG A 37 -4.82 15.41 14.50
N HIS A 38 -6.01 15.13 14.00
CA HIS A 38 -6.67 15.91 12.94
C HIS A 38 -7.80 16.77 13.50
N SER A 39 -8.27 17.73 12.71
CA SER A 39 -9.39 18.59 13.09
C SER A 39 -10.71 17.81 13.12
N SER A 40 -11.56 18.17 14.08
CA SER A 40 -12.91 17.61 14.24
C SER A 40 -13.86 18.65 14.86
N GLY A 41 -15.16 18.50 14.65
CA GLY A 41 -16.18 19.33 15.28
C GLY A 41 -16.17 20.79 14.84
N LYS A 42 -15.68 21.10 13.63
CA LYS A 42 -15.68 22.44 13.01
C LYS A 42 -16.55 22.44 11.75
N ASP A 43 -17.08 23.58 11.38
CA ASP A 43 -17.99 23.72 10.24
C ASP A 43 -17.37 23.36 8.89
N TYR A 44 -16.04 23.45 8.75
CA TYR A 44 -15.31 23.09 7.53
C TYR A 44 -14.91 21.61 7.49
N VAL A 45 -15.06 20.86 8.58
CA VAL A 45 -14.64 19.45 8.67
C VAL A 45 -15.53 18.59 7.79
N LYS A 46 -14.92 17.70 7.01
CA LYS A 46 -15.61 16.73 6.15
C LYS A 46 -16.05 15.51 6.95
N GLY A 47 -17.31 15.08 6.76
CA GLY A 47 -17.90 13.96 7.48
C GLY A 47 -18.10 14.24 8.97
N ASP A 48 -18.45 13.22 9.74
CA ASP A 48 -18.77 13.32 11.17
C ASP A 48 -17.53 13.25 12.09
N ILE A 49 -16.43 12.66 11.62
CA ILE A 49 -15.16 12.50 12.37
C ILE A 49 -14.07 13.44 11.88
N GLY A 50 -14.12 13.88 10.64
CA GLY A 50 -13.09 14.67 9.98
C GLY A 50 -12.06 13.86 9.20
N SER A 51 -11.29 14.56 8.39
CA SER A 51 -10.25 13.97 7.56
C SER A 51 -9.00 13.66 8.39
N PRO A 52 -8.46 12.42 8.33
CA PRO A 52 -7.16 12.10 8.91
C PRO A 52 -6.00 12.86 8.26
N TYR A 53 -6.25 13.56 7.16
CA TYR A 53 -5.29 14.38 6.42
C TYR A 53 -5.38 15.87 6.73
N SER A 54 -6.39 16.32 7.49
CA SER A 54 -6.51 17.69 7.99
C SER A 54 -5.89 17.81 9.40
N ILE A 55 -4.55 17.79 9.45
CA ILE A 55 -3.80 17.70 10.72
C ILE A 55 -3.96 18.98 11.53
N ALA A 56 -4.39 18.85 12.78
CA ALA A 56 -4.54 19.95 13.72
C ALA A 56 -3.34 20.12 14.69
N ASP A 57 -2.64 19.02 14.98
CA ASP A 57 -1.42 19.04 15.79
C ASP A 57 -0.55 17.82 15.47
N TYR A 58 0.65 18.06 14.97
CA TYR A 58 1.59 16.99 14.60
C TYR A 58 2.27 16.31 15.80
N TYR A 59 2.25 16.93 16.97
CA TYR A 59 2.92 16.39 18.17
C TYR A 59 1.96 15.63 19.09
N ASP A 60 0.71 15.43 18.64
CA ASP A 60 -0.33 14.74 19.39
C ASP A 60 -1.02 13.65 18.53
N VAL A 61 -1.74 12.76 19.20
CA VAL A 61 -2.54 11.71 18.57
C VAL A 61 -4.03 11.92 18.84
N ASN A 62 -4.87 11.38 17.97
CA ASN A 62 -6.32 11.50 18.10
C ASN A 62 -6.81 10.91 19.42
N PRO A 63 -7.50 11.71 20.26
CA PRO A 63 -7.95 11.29 21.59
C PRO A 63 -8.93 10.11 21.52
N TYR A 64 -9.77 10.05 20.49
CA TYR A 64 -10.75 8.98 20.32
C TYR A 64 -10.13 7.60 20.09
N LEU A 65 -8.85 7.49 19.74
CA LEU A 65 -8.13 6.21 19.57
C LEU A 65 -7.64 5.62 20.92
N ALA A 66 -7.59 6.43 21.97
CA ALA A 66 -7.17 5.99 23.29
C ALA A 66 -8.36 5.45 24.12
N ASN A 67 -8.08 4.57 25.07
CA ASN A 67 -9.07 4.18 26.08
C ASN A 67 -9.30 5.29 27.09
N LYS A 68 -8.23 6.06 27.40
CA LYS A 68 -8.27 7.26 28.21
C LYS A 68 -7.65 8.41 27.45
N GLU A 69 -8.44 9.45 27.24
CA GLU A 69 -8.06 10.59 26.41
C GLU A 69 -6.81 11.30 26.92
N GLU A 70 -6.69 11.45 28.24
CA GLU A 70 -5.54 12.05 28.91
C GLU A 70 -4.25 11.24 28.76
N ASP A 71 -4.36 9.92 28.57
CA ASP A 71 -3.23 8.99 28.43
C ASP A 71 -2.88 8.68 26.95
N ARG A 72 -3.50 9.36 25.97
CA ARG A 72 -3.44 9.00 24.53
C ARG A 72 -2.02 8.83 23.99
N MET A 73 -1.12 9.75 24.29
CA MET A 73 0.28 9.63 23.85
C MET A 73 0.97 8.42 24.47
N ALA A 74 0.80 8.19 25.77
CA ALA A 74 1.36 7.03 26.44
C ALA A 74 0.75 5.70 25.91
N GLU A 75 -0.55 5.70 25.54
CA GLU A 75 -1.18 4.54 24.91
C GLU A 75 -0.62 4.27 23.52
N PHE A 76 -0.35 5.31 22.75
CA PHE A 76 0.26 5.16 21.43
C PHE A 76 1.73 4.70 21.52
N GLU A 77 2.53 5.27 22.42
CA GLU A 77 3.90 4.78 22.65
C GLU A 77 3.93 3.30 23.10
N ARG A 78 2.95 2.88 23.90
CA ARG A 78 2.78 1.45 24.22
C ARG A 78 2.39 0.62 23.00
N LEU A 79 1.63 1.17 22.04
CA LEU A 79 1.33 0.50 20.76
C LEU A 79 2.61 0.32 19.94
N ILE A 80 3.43 1.35 19.75
CA ILE A 80 4.72 1.27 19.06
C ILE A 80 5.57 0.13 19.67
N ASN A 81 5.71 0.14 20.99
CA ASN A 81 6.48 -0.90 21.69
C ASN A 81 5.91 -2.32 21.51
N ARG A 82 4.56 -2.47 21.49
CA ARG A 82 3.94 -3.79 21.22
C ARG A 82 4.18 -4.25 19.79
N THR A 83 4.09 -3.33 18.84
CA THR A 83 4.36 -3.60 17.42
C THR A 83 5.78 -4.09 17.22
N HIS A 84 6.76 -3.41 17.80
CA HIS A 84 8.17 -3.83 17.77
C HIS A 84 8.38 -5.20 18.45
N LYS A 85 7.77 -5.44 19.61
CA LYS A 85 7.84 -6.74 20.29
C LYS A 85 7.26 -7.90 19.46
N ALA A 86 6.30 -7.61 18.58
CA ALA A 86 5.79 -8.58 17.63
C ALA A 86 6.70 -8.78 16.40
N GLY A 87 7.83 -8.07 16.32
CA GLY A 87 8.74 -8.11 15.18
C GLY A 87 8.22 -7.37 13.95
N LEU A 88 7.38 -6.36 14.17
CA LEU A 88 6.79 -5.51 13.14
C LEU A 88 7.33 -4.08 13.28
N LYS A 89 7.32 -3.33 12.17
CA LYS A 89 7.75 -1.93 12.08
C LYS A 89 6.55 -0.99 12.01
N VAL A 90 6.75 0.26 12.41
CA VAL A 90 5.70 1.29 12.48
C VAL A 90 5.91 2.36 11.41
N ILE A 91 4.90 2.60 10.58
CA ILE A 91 4.85 3.71 9.61
C ILE A 91 3.70 4.63 9.98
N LEU A 92 3.92 5.95 9.92
CA LEU A 92 2.90 6.98 10.07
C LEU A 92 2.73 7.80 8.78
N ASP A 93 1.59 8.50 8.68
CA ASP A 93 1.42 9.53 7.65
C ASP A 93 2.23 10.78 7.99
N LEU A 94 2.88 11.35 6.99
CA LEU A 94 3.33 12.73 6.96
C LEU A 94 2.56 13.44 5.85
N ILE A 95 1.86 14.53 6.17
CA ILE A 95 1.08 15.33 5.23
C ILE A 95 1.82 16.64 4.94
N PRO A 96 2.83 16.62 4.05
CA PRO A 96 3.72 17.76 3.90
C PRO A 96 3.14 18.90 3.07
N ASN A 97 2.01 18.70 2.38
CA ASN A 97 1.43 19.74 1.53
C ASN A 97 0.59 20.76 2.31
N HIS A 98 -0.11 20.32 3.36
CA HIS A 98 -1.08 21.16 4.06
C HIS A 98 -1.27 20.74 5.52
N VAL A 99 -1.92 21.59 6.29
CA VAL A 99 -2.39 21.36 7.65
C VAL A 99 -3.86 21.76 7.74
N SER A 100 -4.51 21.53 8.86
CA SER A 100 -5.85 22.06 9.12
C SER A 100 -5.81 23.58 9.27
N PRO A 101 -6.90 24.31 8.94
CA PRO A 101 -7.00 25.75 9.20
C PRO A 101 -6.88 26.15 10.68
N ASP A 102 -7.16 25.23 11.60
CA ASP A 102 -6.97 25.44 13.05
C ASP A 102 -5.68 24.80 13.60
N TYR A 103 -4.72 24.52 12.70
CA TYR A 103 -3.43 23.95 13.11
C TYR A 103 -2.78 24.77 14.22
N SER A 104 -2.43 24.12 15.30
CA SER A 104 -1.73 24.75 16.43
C SER A 104 -0.93 23.70 17.19
N ASP A 105 0.35 23.97 17.41
CA ASP A 105 1.24 23.13 18.22
C ASP A 105 1.99 23.96 19.27
N ALA A 106 2.70 23.29 20.16
CA ALA A 106 3.50 23.92 21.21
C ALA A 106 4.88 24.42 20.70
N HIS A 107 5.23 24.20 19.43
CA HIS A 107 6.55 24.44 18.85
C HIS A 107 6.63 25.67 17.91
N GLY A 108 5.53 26.40 17.74
CA GLY A 108 5.52 27.65 16.98
C GLY A 108 4.73 27.62 15.67
N GLY A 109 4.08 26.48 15.39
CA GLY A 109 3.24 26.32 14.20
C GLY A 109 4.04 26.12 12.89
N ILE A 110 3.30 25.99 11.79
CA ILE A 110 3.84 25.86 10.45
C ILE A 110 3.32 27.02 9.60
N PRO A 111 4.18 27.80 8.93
CA PRO A 111 3.74 28.86 8.01
C PRO A 111 2.85 28.31 6.89
N THR A 112 1.71 28.97 6.65
CA THR A 112 0.75 28.59 5.61
C THR A 112 0.45 29.78 4.67
N LEU A 113 -0.17 29.47 3.52
CA LEU A 113 -0.52 30.46 2.49
C LEU A 113 -1.94 31.04 2.66
N GLY A 114 -2.71 30.59 3.66
CA GLY A 114 -4.10 30.98 3.85
C GLY A 114 -5.02 30.56 2.70
N ARG A 115 -4.72 29.45 2.05
CA ARG A 115 -5.50 28.86 0.96
C ARG A 115 -5.31 27.36 0.86
N HIS A 116 -6.29 26.64 0.31
CA HIS A 116 -6.22 25.22 0.02
C HIS A 116 -5.91 24.93 -1.45
N ASP A 117 -5.53 23.68 -1.73
CA ASP A 117 -5.51 23.12 -3.08
C ASP A 117 -6.84 22.43 -3.38
N TYR A 118 -7.23 22.38 -4.66
CA TYR A 118 -8.46 21.71 -5.12
C TYR A 118 -9.71 22.13 -4.33
N ASP A 119 -10.57 21.17 -3.98
CA ASP A 119 -11.76 21.29 -3.14
C ASP A 119 -11.52 20.88 -1.67
N TRP A 120 -10.26 20.91 -1.22
CA TRP A 120 -9.86 20.51 0.14
C TRP A 120 -10.05 21.66 1.13
N THR A 121 -11.30 22.10 1.28
CA THR A 121 -11.68 23.27 2.09
C THR A 121 -11.39 23.14 3.57
N ASP A 122 -11.08 21.94 4.05
CA ASP A 122 -10.66 21.60 5.40
C ASP A 122 -9.13 21.67 5.58
N THR A 123 -8.41 22.26 4.64
CA THR A 123 -6.94 22.36 4.66
C THR A 123 -6.42 23.77 4.39
N ASP A 124 -5.21 24.06 4.83
CA ASP A 124 -4.44 25.28 4.55
C ASP A 124 -3.04 24.90 4.07
N LYS A 125 -2.67 25.36 2.87
CA LYS A 125 -1.44 24.97 2.19
C LYS A 125 -0.21 25.52 2.92
N ILE A 126 0.81 24.67 3.12
CA ILE A 126 2.09 25.04 3.73
C ILE A 126 2.89 25.94 2.80
N ASP A 127 3.49 27.00 3.34
CA ASP A 127 4.35 27.94 2.61
C ASP A 127 5.82 27.46 2.59
N TYR A 128 6.22 26.82 1.52
CA TYR A 128 7.61 26.39 1.31
C TYR A 128 8.58 27.51 0.88
N SER A 129 8.11 28.72 0.64
CA SER A 129 8.98 29.90 0.48
C SER A 129 9.55 30.36 1.83
N ASP A 130 8.88 30.04 2.93
CA ASP A 130 9.37 30.25 4.28
C ASP A 130 10.19 29.05 4.77
N ARG A 131 11.43 29.29 5.14
CA ARG A 131 12.33 28.24 5.64
C ARG A 131 11.85 27.60 6.94
N ARG A 132 11.05 28.31 7.75
CA ARG A 132 10.47 27.78 9.00
C ARG A 132 9.59 26.55 8.75
N SER A 133 8.91 26.48 7.59
CA SER A 133 8.13 25.30 7.21
C SER A 133 8.99 24.05 7.06
N TRP A 134 10.20 24.20 6.47
CA TRP A 134 11.15 23.10 6.32
C TRP A 134 11.66 22.60 7.67
N ASP A 135 12.02 23.52 8.56
CA ASP A 135 12.54 23.16 9.89
C ASP A 135 11.45 22.56 10.76
N ALA A 136 10.23 23.11 10.74
CA ALA A 136 9.10 22.55 11.48
C ALA A 136 8.77 21.10 11.08
N LEU A 137 8.70 20.83 9.76
CA LEU A 137 8.44 19.46 9.28
C LEU A 137 9.62 18.51 9.58
N GLN A 138 10.85 19.00 9.56
CA GLN A 138 12.01 18.20 9.99
C GLN A 138 11.92 17.84 11.48
N ASP A 139 11.54 18.79 12.32
CA ASP A 139 11.41 18.58 13.77
C ASP A 139 10.28 17.58 14.07
N ILE A 140 9.16 17.64 13.33
CA ILE A 140 8.06 16.67 13.41
C ILE A 140 8.55 15.25 13.08
N VAL A 141 9.29 15.08 11.97
CA VAL A 141 9.84 13.77 11.61
C VAL A 141 10.80 13.26 12.68
N SER A 142 11.69 14.12 13.19
CA SER A 142 12.63 13.79 14.25
C SER A 142 11.93 13.41 15.56
N PHE A 143 10.85 14.12 15.90
CA PHE A 143 10.02 13.82 17.08
C PHE A 143 9.45 12.40 16.99
N TRP A 144 8.81 12.03 15.88
CA TRP A 144 8.22 10.70 15.72
C TRP A 144 9.26 9.60 15.63
N CYS A 145 10.39 9.83 14.96
CA CYS A 145 11.54 8.89 14.98
C CYS A 145 12.03 8.65 16.42
N SER A 146 12.11 9.71 17.25
CA SER A 146 12.51 9.59 18.66
C SER A 146 11.54 8.76 19.50
N LYS A 147 10.26 8.67 19.08
CA LYS A 147 9.23 7.82 19.69
C LYS A 147 9.26 6.37 19.19
N GLY A 148 10.13 6.06 18.21
CA GLY A 148 10.28 4.72 17.63
C GLY A 148 9.46 4.46 16.37
N VAL A 149 9.04 5.51 15.66
CA VAL A 149 8.45 5.36 14.30
C VAL A 149 9.56 5.00 13.32
N ASP A 150 9.35 3.95 12.53
CA ASP A 150 10.35 3.38 11.61
C ASP A 150 10.23 3.95 10.19
N GLY A 151 9.16 4.67 9.87
CA GLY A 151 9.00 5.25 8.53
C GLY A 151 7.78 6.14 8.37
N PHE A 152 7.72 6.79 7.22
CA PHE A 152 6.65 7.73 6.89
C PHE A 152 6.09 7.46 5.49
N ARG A 153 4.75 7.48 5.39
CA ARG A 153 4.06 7.63 4.12
C ARG A 153 3.77 9.12 3.92
N CYS A 154 4.42 9.71 2.92
CA CYS A 154 4.28 11.12 2.61
C CYS A 154 3.15 11.33 1.61
N ASP A 155 2.15 12.10 2.02
CA ASP A 155 0.95 12.43 1.27
C ASP A 155 1.27 13.40 0.12
N MET A 156 0.66 13.18 -1.06
CA MET A 156 0.64 14.09 -2.20
C MET A 156 1.99 14.78 -2.49
N VAL A 157 3.08 13.99 -2.57
CA VAL A 157 4.46 14.53 -2.65
C VAL A 157 4.69 15.46 -3.86
N GLU A 158 3.90 15.31 -4.92
CA GLU A 158 4.00 16.12 -6.14
C GLU A 158 3.61 17.59 -5.95
N LEU A 159 2.90 17.91 -4.87
CA LEU A 159 2.50 19.27 -4.52
C LEU A 159 3.55 20.01 -3.66
N VAL A 160 4.65 19.33 -3.34
CA VAL A 160 5.70 19.78 -2.43
C VAL A 160 7.05 19.81 -3.16
N PRO A 161 7.90 20.82 -2.93
CA PRO A 161 9.19 20.90 -3.60
C PRO A 161 10.07 19.66 -3.34
N VAL A 162 10.53 18.96 -4.39
CA VAL A 162 11.38 17.78 -4.27
C VAL A 162 12.66 18.04 -3.44
N ARG A 163 13.19 19.25 -3.49
CA ARG A 163 14.38 19.67 -2.70
C ARG A 163 14.13 19.62 -1.20
N PHE A 164 12.89 19.89 -0.76
CA PHE A 164 12.51 19.74 0.65
C PHE A 164 12.69 18.29 1.08
N PHE A 165 12.14 17.34 0.33
CA PHE A 165 12.29 15.90 0.67
C PHE A 165 13.75 15.47 0.66
N ALA A 166 14.52 15.89 -0.34
CA ALA A 166 15.94 15.58 -0.42
C ALA A 166 16.69 16.00 0.85
N GLU A 167 16.44 17.22 1.33
CA GLU A 167 17.07 17.72 2.54
C GLU A 167 16.55 17.01 3.80
N MET A 168 15.23 16.90 3.95
CA MET A 168 14.58 16.28 5.11
C MET A 168 15.01 14.82 5.27
N ILE A 169 14.94 14.02 4.20
CA ILE A 169 15.28 12.60 4.25
C ILE A 169 16.78 12.41 4.56
N GLN A 170 17.64 13.20 3.94
CA GLN A 170 19.09 13.14 4.23
C GLN A 170 19.42 13.54 5.68
N ARG A 171 18.76 14.58 6.20
CA ARG A 171 18.94 15.00 7.61
C ARG A 171 18.45 13.92 8.57
N THR A 172 17.26 13.36 8.33
CA THR A 172 16.69 12.29 9.15
C THR A 172 17.60 11.09 9.22
N ARG A 173 18.15 10.64 8.07
CA ARG A 173 19.03 9.46 8.00
C ARG A 173 20.39 9.60 8.68
N LYS A 174 20.79 10.80 9.07
CA LYS A 174 22.01 10.98 9.90
C LYS A 174 21.83 10.40 11.30
N ASP A 175 20.64 10.58 11.89
CA ASP A 175 20.34 10.15 13.26
C ASP A 175 19.52 8.85 13.28
N TYR A 176 18.71 8.62 12.21
CA TYR A 176 17.81 7.48 12.05
C TYR A 176 17.99 6.84 10.66
N PRO A 177 19.12 6.12 10.43
CA PRO A 177 19.54 5.65 9.10
C PRO A 177 18.57 4.68 8.44
N ASP A 178 17.80 3.93 9.23
CA ASP A 178 16.88 2.89 8.75
C ASP A 178 15.45 3.40 8.51
N THR A 179 15.21 4.73 8.63
CA THR A 179 13.88 5.30 8.41
C THR A 179 13.46 5.17 6.95
N VAL A 180 12.30 4.56 6.72
CA VAL A 180 11.72 4.33 5.39
C VAL A 180 10.81 5.50 5.00
N PHE A 181 10.95 5.99 3.78
CA PHE A 181 10.08 7.02 3.21
C PHE A 181 9.35 6.51 1.97
N ILE A 182 8.01 6.54 2.02
CA ILE A 182 7.12 6.13 0.94
C ILE A 182 6.39 7.38 0.46
N GLY A 183 6.47 7.68 -0.84
CA GLY A 183 5.78 8.84 -1.43
C GLY A 183 4.52 8.45 -2.18
N GLU A 184 3.45 9.20 -1.97
CA GLU A 184 2.29 9.15 -2.83
C GLU A 184 2.52 10.06 -4.05
N CYS A 185 2.75 9.43 -5.20
CA CYS A 185 3.08 10.09 -6.46
C CYS A 185 2.24 9.45 -7.57
N TYR A 186 1.49 10.25 -8.32
CA TYR A 186 0.56 9.76 -9.34
C TYR A 186 1.03 9.99 -10.77
N ASP A 187 1.81 11.04 -11.02
CA ASP A 187 2.35 11.27 -12.35
C ASP A 187 3.61 10.43 -12.58
N PHE A 188 3.50 9.47 -13.48
CA PHE A 188 4.61 8.60 -13.87
C PHE A 188 5.88 9.38 -14.28
N SER A 189 5.74 10.56 -14.88
CA SER A 189 6.88 11.40 -15.29
C SER A 189 7.72 11.88 -14.10
N ASN A 190 7.13 11.91 -12.91
CA ASN A 190 7.76 12.35 -11.67
C ASN A 190 8.43 11.22 -10.88
N TYR A 191 8.14 9.94 -11.19
CA TYR A 191 8.67 8.80 -10.41
C TYR A 191 10.19 8.85 -10.27
N ALA A 192 10.93 8.99 -11.38
CA ALA A 192 12.39 9.05 -11.33
C ALA A 192 12.91 10.25 -10.50
N THR A 193 12.21 11.38 -10.55
CA THR A 193 12.58 12.59 -9.80
C THR A 193 12.46 12.37 -8.29
N TYR A 194 11.31 11.91 -7.82
CA TYR A 194 11.11 11.70 -6.38
C TYR A 194 11.93 10.53 -5.83
N LEU A 195 12.12 9.44 -6.60
CA LEU A 195 12.98 8.35 -6.19
C LEU A 195 14.46 8.76 -6.12
N ASN A 196 14.99 9.46 -7.13
CA ASN A 196 16.43 9.69 -7.26
C ASN A 196 16.87 11.03 -6.66
N GLN A 197 16.08 12.10 -6.82
CA GLN A 197 16.39 13.42 -6.27
C GLN A 197 15.72 13.66 -4.93
N GLY A 198 14.49 13.16 -4.74
CA GLY A 198 13.74 13.24 -3.48
C GLY A 198 14.22 12.26 -2.41
N HIS A 199 14.98 11.22 -2.81
CA HIS A 199 15.52 10.15 -1.93
C HIS A 199 14.46 9.25 -1.27
N PHE A 200 13.25 9.19 -1.81
CA PHE A 200 12.26 8.21 -1.35
C PHE A 200 12.75 6.79 -1.57
N ASP A 201 12.42 5.88 -0.66
CA ASP A 201 12.69 4.45 -0.84
C ASP A 201 11.72 3.84 -1.85
N TYR A 202 10.43 4.18 -1.70
CA TYR A 202 9.34 3.67 -2.55
C TYR A 202 8.36 4.78 -2.92
N LEU A 203 7.70 4.60 -4.07
CA LEU A 203 6.53 5.38 -4.47
C LEU A 203 5.36 4.44 -4.77
N TYR A 204 4.13 4.92 -4.65
CA TYR A 204 2.95 4.20 -5.11
C TYR A 204 3.00 3.98 -6.62
N ASP A 205 2.70 2.76 -7.09
CA ASP A 205 2.46 2.52 -8.53
C ASP A 205 0.95 2.57 -8.84
N LYS A 206 0.33 3.72 -8.53
CA LYS A 206 -1.11 3.93 -8.76
C LYS A 206 -1.41 4.00 -10.26
N SER A 207 -0.79 4.94 -10.98
CA SER A 207 -1.05 5.19 -12.40
C SER A 207 -0.39 4.18 -13.34
N GLY A 208 0.48 3.33 -12.81
CA GLY A 208 1.10 2.22 -13.53
C GLY A 208 0.36 0.90 -13.27
N MET A 209 0.86 0.09 -12.33
CA MET A 209 0.39 -1.28 -12.13
C MET A 209 -1.02 -1.36 -11.55
N TYR A 210 -1.38 -0.50 -10.58
CA TYR A 210 -2.73 -0.52 -10.02
C TYR A 210 -3.79 -0.28 -11.09
N ASP A 211 -3.70 0.83 -11.87
CA ASP A 211 -4.67 1.15 -12.92
C ASP A 211 -4.66 0.13 -14.06
N THR A 212 -3.50 -0.46 -14.35
CA THR A 212 -3.39 -1.55 -15.33
C THR A 212 -4.16 -2.78 -14.86
N LEU A 213 -3.90 -3.28 -13.65
CA LEU A 213 -4.57 -4.48 -13.12
C LEU A 213 -6.07 -4.26 -12.95
N ARG A 214 -6.48 -3.07 -12.52
CA ARG A 214 -7.90 -2.70 -12.43
C ARG A 214 -8.59 -2.81 -13.80
N GLY A 215 -7.97 -2.24 -14.84
CA GLY A 215 -8.51 -2.32 -16.21
C GLY A 215 -8.53 -3.73 -16.77
N VAL A 216 -7.52 -4.56 -16.48
CA VAL A 216 -7.48 -5.98 -16.90
C VAL A 216 -8.57 -6.79 -16.21
N VAL A 217 -8.78 -6.64 -14.91
CA VAL A 217 -9.83 -7.33 -14.16
C VAL A 217 -11.24 -6.89 -14.60
N ALA A 218 -11.41 -5.61 -14.92
CA ALA A 218 -12.68 -5.08 -15.45
C ALA A 218 -12.95 -5.55 -16.89
N GLY A 219 -11.92 -5.98 -17.63
CA GLY A 219 -12.02 -6.34 -19.05
C GLY A 219 -11.86 -5.14 -20.00
N ASP A 220 -11.45 -3.99 -19.49
CA ASP A 220 -11.24 -2.76 -20.26
C ASP A 220 -9.84 -2.72 -20.90
N ARG A 221 -8.91 -3.54 -20.43
CA ARG A 221 -7.53 -3.66 -20.89
C ARG A 221 -7.12 -5.12 -21.08
N PRO A 222 -6.26 -5.42 -22.05
CA PRO A 222 -5.69 -6.75 -22.19
C PRO A 222 -4.62 -7.01 -21.13
N ALA A 223 -4.41 -8.28 -20.75
CA ALA A 223 -3.36 -8.67 -19.81
C ALA A 223 -1.94 -8.31 -20.29
N SER A 224 -1.73 -8.18 -21.60
CA SER A 224 -0.45 -7.69 -22.19
C SER A 224 -0.06 -6.27 -21.73
N ASP A 225 -1.00 -5.45 -21.24
CA ASP A 225 -0.68 -4.13 -20.69
C ASP A 225 0.17 -4.22 -19.42
N ILE A 226 0.15 -5.36 -18.72
CA ILE A 226 1.04 -5.64 -17.57
C ILE A 226 2.49 -5.62 -18.03
N THR A 227 2.81 -6.31 -19.15
CA THR A 227 4.13 -6.28 -19.78
C THR A 227 4.53 -4.85 -20.18
N ALA A 228 3.62 -4.11 -20.81
CA ALA A 228 3.89 -2.73 -21.24
C ALA A 228 4.20 -1.81 -20.05
N ASN A 229 3.48 -1.94 -18.95
CA ASN A 229 3.76 -1.18 -17.74
C ASN A 229 5.11 -1.58 -17.11
N TRP A 230 5.41 -2.87 -17.03
CA TRP A 230 6.69 -3.37 -16.52
C TRP A 230 7.87 -2.82 -17.32
N GLN A 231 7.78 -2.85 -18.66
CA GLN A 231 8.81 -2.29 -19.55
C GLN A 231 8.98 -0.77 -19.35
N LYS A 232 7.87 -0.05 -19.17
CA LYS A 232 7.88 1.40 -18.95
C LYS A 232 8.54 1.77 -17.62
N LEU A 233 8.32 1.00 -16.55
CA LEU A 233 8.98 1.19 -15.27
C LEU A 233 10.50 0.94 -15.33
N GLY A 234 10.94 -0.06 -16.10
CA GLY A 234 12.35 -0.40 -16.28
C GLY A 234 13.07 -0.56 -14.92
N PRO A 235 14.15 0.22 -14.67
CA PRO A 235 14.94 0.08 -13.44
C PRO A 235 14.21 0.56 -12.17
N LEU A 236 13.08 1.26 -12.30
CA LEU A 236 12.33 1.77 -11.15
C LEU A 236 11.45 0.70 -10.49
N GLN A 237 11.20 -0.43 -11.18
CA GLN A 237 10.25 -1.46 -10.75
C GLN A 237 10.49 -1.98 -9.32
N GLY A 238 11.73 -2.08 -8.87
CA GLY A 238 12.08 -2.53 -7.51
C GLY A 238 11.80 -1.50 -6.41
N ARG A 239 11.44 -0.27 -6.79
CA ARG A 239 11.17 0.83 -5.87
C ARG A 239 9.72 1.33 -5.93
N MET A 240 8.83 0.52 -6.50
CA MET A 240 7.40 0.84 -6.55
C MET A 240 6.66 0.01 -5.50
N LEU A 241 5.90 0.69 -4.63
CA LEU A 241 5.00 0.04 -3.70
C LEU A 241 3.74 -0.38 -4.45
N ASN A 242 3.60 -1.69 -4.72
CA ASN A 242 2.44 -2.24 -5.39
C ASN A 242 1.29 -2.44 -4.41
N PHE A 243 0.06 -2.26 -4.87
CA PHE A 243 -1.15 -2.45 -4.06
C PHE A 243 -2.38 -2.70 -4.95
N LEU A 244 -3.46 -3.16 -4.34
CA LEU A 244 -4.76 -3.34 -5.01
C LEU A 244 -5.87 -2.57 -4.32
N GLU A 245 -5.69 -2.20 -3.06
CA GLU A 245 -6.60 -1.41 -2.26
C GLU A 245 -5.83 -0.44 -1.38
N ASN A 246 -6.42 0.71 -1.11
CA ASN A 246 -6.02 1.63 -0.06
C ASN A 246 -7.26 2.36 0.48
N HIS A 247 -7.08 3.42 1.24
CA HIS A 247 -8.16 4.20 1.83
C HIS A 247 -8.89 5.13 0.83
N ASP A 248 -8.34 5.34 -0.37
CA ASP A 248 -8.89 6.19 -1.43
C ASP A 248 -9.57 5.37 -2.54
N GLU A 249 -9.20 4.10 -2.69
CA GLU A 249 -9.64 3.26 -3.79
C GLU A 249 -10.74 2.27 -3.37
N GLN A 250 -11.47 1.77 -4.35
CA GLN A 250 -12.49 0.74 -4.11
C GLN A 250 -11.85 -0.56 -3.61
N ARG A 251 -12.57 -1.27 -2.74
CA ARG A 251 -12.25 -2.65 -2.37
C ARG A 251 -12.28 -3.55 -3.60
N ILE A 252 -11.30 -4.44 -3.73
CA ILE A 252 -11.24 -5.37 -4.87
C ILE A 252 -12.46 -6.28 -4.93
N SER A 253 -13.00 -6.67 -3.79
CA SER A 253 -14.20 -7.52 -3.70
C SER A 253 -15.51 -6.77 -3.99
N SER A 254 -15.47 -5.43 -4.09
CA SER A 254 -16.66 -4.62 -4.37
C SER A 254 -17.16 -4.77 -5.82
N PRO A 255 -18.46 -4.57 -6.08
CA PRO A 255 -19.00 -4.53 -7.44
C PRO A 255 -18.38 -3.46 -8.35
N TRP A 256 -17.73 -2.45 -7.76
CA TRP A 256 -17.07 -1.35 -8.50
C TRP A 256 -15.62 -1.65 -8.88
N PHE A 257 -15.09 -2.82 -8.50
CA PHE A 257 -13.78 -3.30 -8.93
C PHE A 257 -13.90 -4.71 -9.52
N ALA A 258 -13.57 -5.78 -8.77
CA ALA A 258 -13.62 -7.15 -9.28
C ALA A 258 -14.95 -7.87 -9.01
N GLY A 259 -15.74 -7.42 -8.04
CA GLY A 259 -17.01 -8.03 -7.62
C GLY A 259 -16.88 -9.26 -6.72
N SER A 260 -15.65 -9.78 -6.56
CA SER A 260 -15.31 -10.84 -5.59
C SER A 260 -13.79 -10.93 -5.42
N ALA A 261 -13.33 -11.45 -4.29
CA ALA A 261 -11.90 -11.69 -4.06
C ALA A 261 -11.31 -12.65 -5.11
N LYS A 262 -12.05 -13.68 -5.50
CA LYS A 262 -11.60 -14.67 -6.49
C LYS A 262 -11.25 -14.04 -7.84
N ARG A 263 -12.07 -13.14 -8.36
CA ARG A 263 -11.76 -12.44 -9.61
C ARG A 263 -10.52 -11.54 -9.49
N GLY A 264 -10.13 -11.19 -8.26
CA GLY A 264 -8.91 -10.42 -7.97
C GLY A 264 -7.65 -11.27 -7.77
N TYR A 265 -7.72 -12.61 -7.75
CA TYR A 265 -6.55 -13.46 -7.42
C TYR A 265 -5.39 -13.31 -8.42
N CYS A 266 -5.66 -13.20 -9.71
CA CYS A 266 -4.62 -12.93 -10.69
C CYS A 266 -3.94 -11.57 -10.44
N ALA A 267 -4.73 -10.54 -10.13
CA ALA A 267 -4.20 -9.22 -9.81
C ALA A 267 -3.35 -9.26 -8.53
N LEU A 268 -3.78 -10.03 -7.50
CA LEU A 268 -2.99 -10.26 -6.29
C LEU A 268 -1.65 -10.93 -6.62
N ALA A 269 -1.65 -12.01 -7.42
CA ALA A 269 -0.42 -12.71 -7.80
C ALA A 269 0.55 -11.79 -8.56
N VAL A 270 0.06 -11.00 -9.51
CA VAL A 270 0.92 -10.05 -10.26
C VAL A 270 1.43 -8.95 -9.34
N SER A 271 0.57 -8.31 -8.55
CA SER A 271 0.92 -7.17 -7.70
C SER A 271 1.91 -7.57 -6.60
N ALA A 272 1.74 -8.76 -5.99
CA ALA A 272 2.57 -9.20 -4.87
C ALA A 272 3.80 -10.02 -5.29
N LEU A 273 3.77 -10.71 -6.44
CA LEU A 273 4.81 -11.68 -6.79
C LEU A 273 5.66 -11.28 -8.01
N PHE A 274 5.12 -10.51 -8.97
CA PHE A 274 5.86 -10.26 -10.22
C PHE A 274 7.05 -9.33 -10.01
N PHE A 275 6.90 -8.28 -9.22
CA PHE A 275 7.97 -7.28 -9.02
C PHE A 275 8.89 -7.64 -7.85
N PRO A 276 10.20 -7.29 -7.93
CA PRO A 276 11.11 -7.34 -6.79
C PRO A 276 10.90 -6.10 -5.88
N ALA A 277 9.67 -5.86 -5.46
CA ALA A 277 9.22 -4.66 -4.76
C ALA A 277 8.20 -5.03 -3.67
N PRO A 278 8.01 -4.21 -2.63
CA PRO A 278 7.03 -4.49 -1.60
C PRO A 278 5.59 -4.42 -2.13
N PHE A 279 4.73 -5.18 -1.48
CA PHE A 279 3.28 -5.15 -1.67
C PHE A 279 2.59 -4.59 -0.44
N MET A 280 1.67 -3.64 -0.62
CA MET A 280 0.86 -3.08 0.44
C MET A 280 -0.50 -3.76 0.47
N LEU A 281 -0.79 -4.40 1.60
CA LEU A 281 -2.10 -4.97 1.91
C LEU A 281 -2.94 -3.95 2.67
N TYR A 282 -4.14 -3.66 2.20
CA TYR A 282 -5.11 -2.87 2.96
C TYR A 282 -5.97 -3.80 3.82
N PHE A 283 -6.11 -3.48 5.12
CA PHE A 283 -6.77 -4.35 6.10
C PHE A 283 -8.21 -4.70 5.69
N GLY A 284 -8.58 -5.97 5.81
CA GLY A 284 -9.86 -6.52 5.35
C GLY A 284 -9.81 -7.06 3.92
N GLN A 285 -8.85 -6.65 3.09
CA GLN A 285 -8.64 -7.20 1.76
C GLN A 285 -8.41 -8.72 1.82
N GLU A 286 -7.64 -9.17 2.81
CA GLU A 286 -7.29 -10.56 3.08
C GLU A 286 -8.48 -11.45 3.48
N ILE A 287 -9.61 -10.87 3.78
CA ILE A 287 -10.86 -11.59 4.06
C ILE A 287 -11.99 -11.27 3.09
N GLY A 288 -11.66 -10.57 2.00
CA GLY A 288 -12.63 -10.23 0.95
C GLY A 288 -13.63 -9.15 1.36
N GLU A 289 -13.22 -8.19 2.20
CA GLU A 289 -14.04 -7.03 2.56
C GLU A 289 -14.44 -6.25 1.28
N ALA A 290 -15.72 -5.98 1.13
CA ALA A 290 -16.28 -5.35 -0.08
C ALA A 290 -16.79 -3.92 0.12
N ALA A 291 -16.83 -3.43 1.36
CA ALA A 291 -17.39 -2.13 1.74
C ALA A 291 -18.76 -1.87 1.08
N LEU A 292 -19.67 -2.83 1.20
CA LEU A 292 -21.00 -2.76 0.54
C LEU A 292 -21.83 -1.58 1.06
N ASP A 293 -21.64 -1.21 2.32
CA ASP A 293 -22.27 -0.06 2.97
C ASP A 293 -21.44 1.23 2.76
N GLY A 294 -20.29 1.13 2.12
CA GLY A 294 -19.39 2.24 1.84
C GLY A 294 -19.73 2.97 0.55
N HIS A 295 -19.19 4.17 0.37
CA HIS A 295 -19.41 4.99 -0.81
C HIS A 295 -18.78 4.36 -2.07
N GLN A 296 -19.59 3.75 -2.92
CA GLN A 296 -19.16 3.07 -4.15
C GLN A 296 -18.04 2.05 -3.91
N GLY A 297 -18.14 1.25 -2.83
CA GLY A 297 -17.14 0.24 -2.50
C GLY A 297 -15.84 0.78 -1.88
N ARG A 298 -15.82 2.04 -1.43
CA ARG A 298 -14.72 2.63 -0.66
C ARG A 298 -15.02 2.59 0.83
N THR A 299 -14.02 2.29 1.64
CA THR A 299 -14.10 2.48 3.09
C THR A 299 -13.94 3.97 3.39
N SER A 300 -14.95 4.60 4.00
CA SER A 300 -14.90 6.03 4.32
C SER A 300 -13.73 6.38 5.26
N ILE A 301 -12.99 7.44 4.92
CA ILE A 301 -11.98 8.06 5.79
C ILE A 301 -12.52 9.27 6.56
N PHE A 302 -13.77 9.67 6.32
CA PHE A 302 -14.38 10.87 6.92
C PHE A 302 -15.42 10.53 7.98
N ASP A 303 -16.03 9.34 7.88
CA ASP A 303 -17.15 8.92 8.71
C ASP A 303 -16.78 7.73 9.59
N ASP A 304 -17.55 7.51 10.65
CA ASP A 304 -17.51 6.26 11.39
C ASP A 304 -18.17 5.17 10.56
N ALA A 305 -17.49 4.04 10.42
CA ALA A 305 -17.91 2.93 9.57
C ALA A 305 -17.78 1.60 10.32
N ALA A 306 -18.25 0.52 9.69
CA ALA A 306 -18.17 -0.81 10.28
C ALA A 306 -16.72 -1.21 10.61
N HIS A 307 -16.51 -1.69 11.82
CA HIS A 307 -15.20 -2.13 12.29
C HIS A 307 -14.81 -3.48 11.67
N ILE A 308 -13.61 -3.57 11.13
CA ILE A 308 -13.05 -4.74 10.44
C ILE A 308 -12.20 -5.55 11.43
N ARG A 309 -12.45 -6.86 11.50
CA ARG A 309 -11.79 -7.80 12.43
C ARG A 309 -11.29 -9.05 11.71
N PRO A 310 -10.22 -8.94 10.90
CA PRO A 310 -9.73 -10.07 10.09
C PRO A 310 -9.21 -11.26 10.94
N TYR A 311 -8.88 -11.04 12.19
CA TYR A 311 -8.47 -12.07 13.17
C TYR A 311 -9.64 -12.62 14.01
N GLY A 312 -10.89 -12.22 13.71
CA GLY A 312 -12.10 -12.67 14.41
C GLY A 312 -12.58 -14.04 13.97
N LYS A 313 -13.84 -14.35 14.23
CA LYS A 313 -14.51 -15.54 13.70
C LYS A 313 -14.90 -15.28 12.26
N LEU A 314 -14.27 -16.00 11.33
CA LEU A 314 -14.50 -15.88 9.90
C LEU A 314 -15.54 -16.92 9.42
N GLY A 315 -16.31 -16.57 8.40
CA GLY A 315 -17.11 -17.51 7.62
C GLY A 315 -16.26 -18.33 6.64
N ALA A 316 -16.87 -19.33 5.99
CA ALA A 316 -16.15 -20.22 5.08
C ALA A 316 -15.48 -19.45 3.93
N TYR A 317 -16.20 -18.54 3.28
CA TYR A 317 -15.67 -17.69 2.21
C TYR A 317 -14.47 -16.84 2.68
N GLN A 318 -14.61 -16.15 3.81
CA GLN A 318 -13.54 -15.31 4.36
C GLN A 318 -12.29 -16.13 4.70
N SER A 319 -12.49 -17.36 5.21
CA SER A 319 -11.38 -18.27 5.53
C SER A 319 -10.65 -18.75 4.28
N GLU A 320 -11.37 -19.06 3.20
CA GLU A 320 -10.80 -19.43 1.91
C GLU A 320 -9.96 -18.28 1.33
N VAL A 321 -10.50 -17.06 1.34
CA VAL A 321 -9.80 -15.87 0.87
C VAL A 321 -8.52 -15.63 1.69
N LEU A 322 -8.62 -15.72 3.01
CA LEU A 322 -7.47 -15.54 3.91
C LEU A 322 -6.34 -16.53 3.63
N GLU A 323 -6.65 -17.81 3.42
CA GLU A 323 -5.63 -18.80 3.08
C GLU A 323 -4.94 -18.48 1.75
N ARG A 324 -5.69 -18.01 0.74
CA ARG A 324 -5.12 -17.63 -0.54
C ARG A 324 -4.17 -16.41 -0.40
N TYR A 325 -4.56 -15.41 0.40
CA TYR A 325 -3.68 -14.28 0.71
C TYR A 325 -2.44 -14.72 1.49
N ARG A 326 -2.58 -15.61 2.48
CA ARG A 326 -1.45 -16.14 3.25
C ARG A 326 -0.44 -16.85 2.35
N GLU A 327 -0.90 -17.71 1.46
CA GLU A 327 -0.03 -18.39 0.48
C GLU A 327 0.77 -17.40 -0.35
N VAL A 328 0.11 -16.38 -0.90
CA VAL A 328 0.74 -15.37 -1.75
C VAL A 328 1.73 -14.50 -0.97
N LEU A 329 1.36 -14.03 0.22
CA LEU A 329 2.21 -13.14 1.02
C LEU A 329 3.44 -13.88 1.57
N HIS A 330 3.30 -15.14 1.98
CA HIS A 330 4.45 -15.96 2.37
C HIS A 330 5.38 -16.21 1.19
N LEU A 331 4.82 -16.55 0.01
CA LEU A 331 5.61 -16.71 -1.21
C LEU A 331 6.33 -15.40 -1.59
N ALA A 332 5.68 -14.25 -1.45
CA ALA A 332 6.31 -12.95 -1.69
C ALA A 332 7.54 -12.74 -0.78
N GLY A 333 7.43 -13.10 0.50
CA GLY A 333 8.56 -13.08 1.45
C GLY A 333 9.69 -14.04 1.07
N GLU A 334 9.35 -15.28 0.65
CA GLU A 334 10.34 -16.26 0.15
C GLU A 334 11.08 -15.74 -1.09
N LEU A 335 10.43 -14.93 -1.92
CA LEU A 335 10.95 -14.37 -3.17
C LEU A 335 11.64 -13.01 -2.99
N GLU A 336 11.82 -12.51 -1.77
CA GLU A 336 12.55 -11.27 -1.52
C GLU A 336 13.95 -11.34 -2.14
N GLY A 337 14.31 -10.32 -2.96
CA GLY A 337 15.57 -10.28 -3.69
C GLY A 337 15.70 -11.21 -4.90
N ALA A 338 14.67 -12.00 -5.23
CA ALA A 338 14.64 -12.78 -6.46
C ALA A 338 14.45 -11.88 -7.69
N ALA A 339 15.14 -12.19 -8.79
CA ALA A 339 14.92 -11.53 -10.08
C ALA A 339 13.57 -11.92 -10.70
N ASN A 340 13.05 -11.12 -11.62
CA ASN A 340 11.86 -11.42 -12.38
C ASN A 340 12.14 -11.55 -13.88
N PHE A 341 11.28 -12.30 -14.57
CA PHE A 341 11.33 -12.44 -16.02
C PHE A 341 9.90 -12.57 -16.56
N ASP A 342 9.53 -11.70 -17.48
CA ASP A 342 8.24 -11.77 -18.18
C ASP A 342 8.32 -12.83 -19.30
N LEU A 343 7.42 -13.80 -19.28
CA LEU A 343 7.36 -14.85 -20.28
C LEU A 343 6.42 -14.53 -21.46
N CYS A 344 5.63 -13.46 -21.39
CA CYS A 344 4.50 -13.25 -22.30
C CYS A 344 4.92 -13.02 -23.76
N TYR A 345 6.08 -12.39 -24.01
CA TYR A 345 6.51 -12.02 -25.34
C TYR A 345 6.80 -13.22 -26.26
N CYS A 346 7.12 -14.39 -25.73
CA CYS A 346 7.43 -15.58 -26.51
C CYS A 346 6.26 -16.56 -26.65
N GLN A 347 5.12 -16.28 -25.98
CA GLN A 347 3.95 -17.16 -25.99
C GLN A 347 3.18 -17.10 -27.32
N LYS A 348 2.46 -18.15 -27.65
CA LYS A 348 1.70 -18.25 -28.89
C LYS A 348 0.27 -18.69 -28.68
N GLN A 349 -0.65 -18.13 -29.45
CA GLN A 349 -2.07 -18.46 -29.38
C GLN A 349 -2.35 -19.95 -29.70
N GLN A 350 -1.61 -20.55 -30.59
CA GLN A 350 -1.74 -21.99 -30.93
C GLN A 350 -1.40 -22.92 -29.75
N ASP A 351 -0.68 -22.41 -28.72
CA ASP A 351 -0.32 -23.12 -27.50
C ASP A 351 -1.34 -22.87 -26.38
N GLY A 352 -2.49 -22.26 -26.70
CA GLY A 352 -3.56 -21.91 -25.76
C GLY A 352 -3.37 -20.56 -25.05
N PHE A 353 -2.26 -19.83 -25.32
CA PHE A 353 -1.99 -18.54 -24.67
C PHE A 353 -2.68 -17.39 -25.40
N ASP A 354 -3.63 -16.74 -24.74
CA ASP A 354 -4.30 -15.51 -25.19
C ASP A 354 -3.73 -14.31 -24.41
N SER A 355 -2.93 -13.47 -25.05
CA SER A 355 -2.28 -12.31 -24.42
C SER A 355 -3.25 -11.25 -23.89
N ALA A 356 -4.52 -11.30 -24.29
CA ALA A 356 -5.54 -10.44 -23.69
C ALA A 356 -6.02 -10.94 -22.33
N LYS A 357 -5.84 -12.24 -22.01
CA LYS A 357 -6.40 -12.91 -20.85
C LYS A 357 -5.36 -13.55 -19.94
N HIS A 358 -4.19 -13.87 -20.46
CA HIS A 358 -3.18 -14.63 -19.75
C HIS A 358 -1.92 -13.81 -19.52
N PHE A 359 -1.32 -13.99 -18.35
CA PHE A 359 -0.03 -13.42 -17.99
C PHE A 359 0.82 -14.48 -17.31
N ALA A 360 2.10 -14.61 -17.69
CA ALA A 360 3.01 -15.57 -17.10
C ALA A 360 4.39 -14.99 -16.86
N PHE A 361 5.03 -15.34 -15.73
CA PHE A 361 6.33 -14.82 -15.35
C PHE A 361 7.12 -15.82 -14.51
N LEU A 362 8.43 -15.57 -14.42
CA LEU A 362 9.34 -16.25 -13.49
C LEU A 362 9.78 -15.29 -12.38
N ARG A 363 9.95 -15.83 -11.19
CA ARG A 363 10.78 -15.22 -10.14
C ARG A 363 11.84 -16.24 -9.76
N TYR A 364 13.11 -15.83 -9.73
CA TYR A 364 14.20 -16.79 -9.64
C TYR A 364 15.45 -16.25 -8.97
N ARG A 365 16.21 -17.17 -8.41
CA ARG A 365 17.62 -17.07 -8.05
C ARG A 365 18.41 -18.07 -8.91
N GLU A 366 19.70 -18.30 -8.58
CA GLU A 366 20.58 -19.16 -9.40
C GLU A 366 19.97 -20.53 -9.70
N ASP A 367 19.57 -21.29 -8.67
CA ASP A 367 19.16 -22.70 -8.79
C ASP A 367 17.70 -22.96 -8.40
N CYS A 368 16.94 -21.95 -8.04
CA CYS A 368 15.56 -22.08 -7.61
C CYS A 368 14.69 -20.94 -8.09
N GLY A 369 13.40 -21.19 -8.15
CA GLY A 369 12.43 -20.17 -8.52
C GLY A 369 11.03 -20.68 -8.65
N VAL A 370 10.14 -19.77 -9.01
CA VAL A 370 8.75 -20.09 -9.28
C VAL A 370 8.36 -19.59 -10.66
N LEU A 371 7.51 -20.36 -11.34
CA LEU A 371 6.76 -19.95 -12.51
C LEU A 371 5.33 -19.69 -12.06
N VAL A 372 4.82 -18.51 -12.35
CA VAL A 372 3.43 -18.12 -12.07
C VAL A 372 2.73 -17.88 -13.40
N ALA A 373 1.54 -18.46 -13.55
CA ALA A 373 0.69 -18.25 -14.71
C ALA A 373 -0.73 -17.88 -14.27
N CYS A 374 -1.23 -16.76 -14.81
CA CYS A 374 -2.50 -16.14 -14.45
C CYS A 374 -3.52 -16.23 -15.58
N ASN A 375 -4.78 -16.44 -15.24
CA ASN A 375 -5.91 -16.49 -16.16
C ASN A 375 -6.97 -15.45 -15.76
N PHE A 376 -6.98 -14.29 -16.39
CA PHE A 376 -7.94 -13.20 -16.20
C PHE A 376 -9.24 -13.43 -16.98
N SER A 377 -9.71 -14.67 -17.11
CA SER A 377 -10.92 -14.99 -17.86
C SER A 377 -11.88 -15.88 -17.08
N SER A 378 -13.13 -15.93 -17.51
CA SER A 378 -14.20 -16.70 -16.87
C SER A 378 -14.22 -18.18 -17.25
N ALA A 379 -13.27 -18.66 -18.07
CA ALA A 379 -13.16 -20.04 -18.46
C ALA A 379 -11.79 -20.59 -18.05
N ASP A 380 -11.73 -21.86 -17.67
CA ASP A 380 -10.48 -22.56 -17.41
C ASP A 380 -9.63 -22.58 -18.69
N ALA A 381 -8.32 -22.50 -18.52
CA ALA A 381 -7.36 -22.50 -19.62
C ALA A 381 -6.32 -23.61 -19.47
N ARG A 382 -6.03 -24.32 -20.57
CA ARG A 382 -4.88 -25.20 -20.67
C ARG A 382 -3.88 -24.59 -21.62
N ILE A 383 -2.67 -24.33 -21.14
CA ILE A 383 -1.66 -23.55 -21.84
C ILE A 383 -0.34 -24.31 -21.83
N ARG A 384 0.34 -24.34 -22.99
CA ARG A 384 1.74 -24.74 -23.10
C ARG A 384 2.59 -23.47 -23.09
N LEU A 385 3.22 -23.19 -21.95
CA LEU A 385 4.14 -22.07 -21.81
C LEU A 385 5.51 -22.42 -22.36
N ARG A 386 6.08 -21.53 -23.18
CA ARG A 386 7.44 -21.59 -23.69
C ARG A 386 8.36 -20.82 -22.76
N ILE A 387 9.53 -21.39 -22.48
CA ILE A 387 10.58 -20.74 -21.71
C ILE A 387 11.74 -20.46 -22.65
N PRO A 388 12.00 -19.19 -22.98
CA PRO A 388 13.02 -18.83 -23.96
C PRO A 388 14.42 -19.10 -23.39
N SER A 389 15.41 -19.31 -24.28
CA SER A 389 16.78 -19.68 -23.85
C SER A 389 17.50 -18.65 -22.99
N GLU A 390 17.11 -17.38 -23.09
CA GLU A 390 17.62 -16.28 -22.27
C GLU A 390 17.04 -16.25 -20.84
N ALA A 391 15.93 -16.97 -20.61
CA ALA A 391 15.37 -17.14 -19.27
C ALA A 391 16.03 -18.33 -18.56
N PRO A 392 16.03 -18.36 -17.20
CA PRO A 392 16.46 -19.52 -16.43
C PRO A 392 15.67 -20.77 -16.81
N GLN A 393 16.39 -21.85 -17.17
CA GLN A 393 15.80 -23.10 -17.66
C GLN A 393 15.33 -24.04 -16.53
N LEU A 394 14.86 -23.48 -15.40
CA LEU A 394 14.44 -24.22 -14.21
C LEU A 394 13.31 -25.22 -14.51
N PHE A 395 12.44 -24.92 -15.46
CA PHE A 395 11.26 -25.71 -15.81
C PHE A 395 11.38 -26.41 -17.16
N GLY A 396 12.56 -26.37 -17.82
CA GLY A 396 12.78 -26.83 -19.20
C GLY A 396 12.34 -25.79 -20.22
N ALA A 397 12.35 -26.15 -21.51
CA ALA A 397 12.01 -25.25 -22.59
C ALA A 397 10.50 -25.01 -22.76
N GLU A 398 9.68 -25.92 -22.28
CA GLU A 398 8.21 -25.84 -22.34
C GLU A 398 7.61 -26.49 -21.08
N VAL A 399 6.45 -25.99 -20.64
CA VAL A 399 5.66 -26.55 -19.52
C VAL A 399 4.17 -26.40 -19.79
N GLU A 400 3.40 -27.46 -19.58
CA GLU A 400 1.93 -27.41 -19.65
C GLU A 400 1.35 -27.06 -18.28
N VAL A 401 0.36 -26.14 -18.28
CA VAL A 401 -0.35 -25.72 -17.08
C VAL A 401 -1.85 -25.68 -17.34
N ASP A 402 -2.63 -26.15 -16.38
CA ASP A 402 -4.08 -25.98 -16.32
C ASP A 402 -4.38 -24.86 -15.31
N ILE A 403 -4.98 -23.76 -15.74
CA ILE A 403 -5.21 -22.57 -14.93
C ILE A 403 -6.73 -22.35 -14.80
N PRO A 404 -7.29 -22.43 -13.59
CA PRO A 404 -8.72 -22.19 -13.39
C PRO A 404 -9.12 -20.76 -13.77
N ALA A 405 -10.41 -20.57 -14.05
CA ALA A 405 -11.00 -19.27 -14.31
C ALA A 405 -10.75 -18.29 -13.15
N TRP A 406 -10.28 -17.08 -13.46
CA TRP A 406 -9.98 -16.01 -12.50
C TRP A 406 -8.98 -16.41 -11.41
N ASP A 407 -8.06 -17.33 -11.73
CA ASP A 407 -7.07 -17.84 -10.79
C ASP A 407 -5.68 -17.94 -11.43
N PHE A 408 -4.72 -18.33 -10.63
CA PHE A 408 -3.33 -18.53 -11.06
C PHE A 408 -2.78 -19.84 -10.50
N VAL A 409 -1.75 -20.35 -11.14
CA VAL A 409 -0.98 -21.49 -10.68
C VAL A 409 0.46 -21.09 -10.42
N VAL A 410 1.08 -21.76 -9.45
CA VAL A 410 2.49 -21.59 -9.07
C VAL A 410 3.18 -22.94 -9.20
N LEU A 411 4.19 -23.02 -10.06
CA LEU A 411 5.13 -24.14 -10.10
C LEU A 411 6.41 -23.73 -9.37
N ARG A 412 6.99 -24.66 -8.58
CA ARG A 412 8.20 -24.44 -7.79
C ARG A 412 9.34 -25.37 -8.24
N LYS A 413 10.55 -24.86 -8.24
CA LYS A 413 11.81 -25.59 -8.48
C LYS A 413 12.88 -25.16 -7.51
#